data_2f5b650bf07c29ed354183db8923618e
#
_entry.id   2f5b650bf07c29ed354183db8923618e
#
_cell.length_a   1.000
_cell.length_b   1.000
_cell.length_c   1.000
_cell.angle_alpha   90.00
_cell.angle_beta   90.00
_cell.angle_gamma   90.00
#
_symmetry.space_group_name_H-M   'P 1'
#
loop_
_entity.id
_entity.type
_entity.pdbx_description
1 polymer ?
#
loop_
_entity_poly.entity_id
_entity_poly.type
_entity_poly.pdbx_seq_one_letter_code
_entity_poly.pdbx_strand_id
1 'polypeptide(L)'
;MDTWSAAVMLFLIMDPLGNLPIFMSVLKMIEPKRRRVVLIRELLFALVILYVFLFSGQAVLDFLNVKQETVSIAGGIILFLIALKMIFPKAGGSPLGLAAGEEPYIVPLAIPLIAGPSTLAALILLSNQSPDRMGDWSLALGASWLVSATILLFSGTFHRVLGERGLTAMERLMGMILVMIAIQMFLDGVGTYFSQVG
;
A
#
# COMPACT_ATOMS: atom_id res chain seq x y z
N MET A 1 -3.53 21.86 -9.59
CA MET A 1 -2.49 21.40 -8.63
C MET A 1 -1.15 21.41 -9.35
N ASP A 2 -0.06 21.80 -8.71
CA ASP A 2 1.29 21.72 -9.30
C ASP A 2 1.92 20.34 -9.08
N THR A 3 2.97 20.02 -9.83
CA THR A 3 3.64 18.70 -9.81
C THR A 3 4.21 18.36 -8.42
N TRP A 4 4.71 19.38 -7.70
CA TRP A 4 5.25 19.20 -6.36
C TRP A 4 4.16 18.83 -5.35
N SER A 5 3.05 19.56 -5.35
CA SER A 5 1.89 19.24 -4.49
C SER A 5 1.32 17.85 -4.77
N ALA A 6 1.29 17.43 -6.04
CA ALA A 6 0.90 16.07 -6.43
C ALA A 6 1.87 15.03 -5.87
N ALA A 7 3.17 15.27 -5.97
CA ALA A 7 4.18 14.36 -5.44
C ALA A 7 4.06 14.21 -3.91
N VAL A 8 3.92 15.31 -3.18
CA VAL A 8 3.71 15.27 -1.73
C VAL A 8 2.43 14.55 -1.35
N MET A 9 1.33 14.84 -2.05
CA MET A 9 0.04 14.16 -1.83
C MET A 9 0.17 12.65 -2.04
N LEU A 10 0.74 12.21 -3.16
CA LEU A 10 0.94 10.79 -3.44
C LEU A 10 1.85 10.13 -2.41
N PHE A 11 2.93 10.79 -1.99
CA PHE A 11 3.82 10.30 -0.94
C PHE A 11 3.07 10.09 0.39
N LEU A 12 2.23 11.05 0.78
CA LEU A 12 1.44 10.96 2.01
C LEU A 12 0.38 9.84 1.92
N ILE A 13 -0.25 9.66 0.75
CA ILE A 13 -1.23 8.58 0.55
C ILE A 13 -0.56 7.21 0.53
N MET A 14 0.63 7.08 -0.07
CA MET A 14 1.41 5.83 -0.04
C MET A 14 1.87 5.46 1.38
N ASP A 15 1.99 6.45 2.26
CA ASP A 15 2.36 6.30 3.67
C ASP A 15 3.50 5.29 3.93
N PRO A 16 4.69 5.50 3.39
CA PRO A 16 5.79 4.55 3.55
C PRO A 16 6.24 4.41 5.00
N LEU A 17 6.05 5.44 5.83
CA LEU A 17 6.40 5.39 7.25
C LEU A 17 5.43 4.51 8.04
N GLY A 18 4.14 4.64 7.77
CA GLY A 18 3.12 3.78 8.36
C GLY A 18 3.22 2.32 7.89
N ASN A 19 3.63 2.10 6.64
CA ASN A 19 3.84 0.77 6.10
C ASN A 19 5.14 0.10 6.58
N LEU A 20 6.10 0.85 7.10
CA LEU A 20 7.42 0.37 7.49
C LEU A 20 7.39 -0.81 8.47
N PRO A 21 6.61 -0.79 9.57
CA PRO A 21 6.50 -1.92 10.49
C PRO A 21 5.94 -3.19 9.84
N ILE A 22 4.99 -3.03 8.90
CA ILE A 22 4.39 -4.16 8.17
C ILE A 22 5.44 -4.82 7.29
N PHE A 23 6.18 -4.00 6.51
CA PHE A 23 7.27 -4.49 5.68
C PHE A 23 8.33 -5.22 6.51
N MET A 24 8.70 -4.67 7.67
CA MET A 24 9.66 -5.29 8.59
C MET A 24 9.15 -6.65 9.10
N SER A 25 7.88 -6.74 9.49
CA SER A 25 7.24 -7.97 9.96
C SER A 25 7.28 -9.08 8.90
N VAL A 26 6.96 -8.73 7.65
CA VAL A 26 7.00 -9.66 6.52
C VAL A 26 8.42 -10.08 6.19
N LEU A 27 9.33 -9.12 6.06
CA LEU A 27 10.72 -9.36 5.70
C LEU A 27 11.47 -10.18 6.75
N LYS A 28 11.07 -10.09 8.03
CA LYS A 28 11.63 -10.91 9.12
C LYS A 28 11.49 -12.41 8.86
N MET A 29 10.44 -12.83 8.19
CA MET A 29 10.15 -14.24 7.89
C MET A 29 10.91 -14.78 6.67
N ILE A 30 11.48 -13.89 5.87
CA ILE A 30 12.24 -14.21 4.67
C ILE A 30 13.72 -14.38 5.03
N GLU A 31 14.38 -15.30 4.36
CA GLU A 31 15.82 -15.51 4.50
C GLU A 31 16.60 -14.20 4.31
N PRO A 32 17.56 -13.84 5.21
CA PRO A 32 18.23 -12.54 5.18
C PRO A 32 18.84 -12.13 3.84
N LYS A 33 19.39 -13.10 3.10
CA LYS A 33 19.96 -12.88 1.76
C LYS A 33 18.91 -12.51 0.71
N ARG A 34 17.67 -12.93 0.89
CA ARG A 34 16.57 -12.74 -0.05
C ARG A 34 15.74 -11.47 0.21
N ARG A 35 15.76 -10.97 1.45
CA ARG A 35 14.92 -9.82 1.89
C ARG A 35 14.99 -8.63 0.95
N ARG A 36 16.21 -8.22 0.58
CA ARG A 36 16.40 -7.05 -0.28
C ARG A 36 15.88 -7.29 -1.71
N VAL A 37 16.07 -8.49 -2.24
CA VAL A 37 15.60 -8.86 -3.59
C VAL A 37 14.07 -8.87 -3.62
N VAL A 38 13.45 -9.50 -2.62
CA VAL A 38 11.98 -9.51 -2.49
C VAL A 38 11.44 -8.10 -2.37
N LEU A 39 12.03 -7.28 -1.50
CA LEU A 39 11.59 -5.90 -1.31
C LEU A 39 11.67 -5.07 -2.60
N ILE A 40 12.78 -5.14 -3.33
CA ILE A 40 12.94 -4.43 -4.61
C ILE A 40 11.90 -4.94 -5.62
N ARG A 41 11.69 -6.25 -5.70
CA ARG A 41 10.68 -6.84 -6.59
C ARG A 41 9.28 -6.32 -6.30
N GLU A 42 8.87 -6.32 -5.03
CA GLU A 42 7.54 -5.83 -4.62
C GLU A 42 7.37 -4.34 -4.89
N LEU A 43 8.41 -3.53 -4.63
CA LEU A 43 8.43 -2.11 -4.95
C LEU A 43 8.28 -1.86 -6.47
N LEU A 44 8.96 -2.67 -7.30
CA LEU A 44 8.82 -2.57 -8.76
C LEU A 44 7.44 -2.99 -9.25
N PHE A 45 6.86 -4.05 -8.68
CA PHE A 45 5.48 -4.43 -8.99
C PHE A 45 4.50 -3.31 -8.63
N ALA A 46 4.65 -2.71 -7.45
CA ALA A 46 3.84 -1.57 -7.07
C ALA A 46 3.99 -0.42 -8.07
N LEU A 47 5.21 -0.08 -8.48
CA LEU A 47 5.46 0.97 -9.47
C LEU A 47 4.76 0.70 -10.80
N VAL A 48 4.89 -0.53 -11.33
CA VAL A 48 4.23 -0.92 -12.59
C VAL A 48 2.71 -0.78 -12.46
N ILE A 49 2.14 -1.28 -11.38
CA ILE A 49 0.70 -1.19 -11.13
C ILE A 49 0.25 0.27 -11.05
N LEU A 50 0.99 1.11 -10.31
CA LEU A 50 0.68 2.54 -10.17
C LEU A 50 0.73 3.26 -11.52
N TYR A 51 1.72 2.96 -12.38
CA TYR A 51 1.76 3.53 -13.73
C TYR A 51 0.64 3.01 -14.62
N VAL A 52 0.29 1.73 -14.55
CA VAL A 52 -0.87 1.19 -15.28
C VAL A 52 -2.14 1.95 -14.89
N PHE A 53 -2.35 2.19 -13.59
CA PHE A 53 -3.51 2.93 -13.12
C PHE A 53 -3.45 4.43 -13.42
N LEU A 54 -2.28 5.03 -13.49
CA LEU A 54 -2.12 6.42 -13.92
C LEU A 54 -2.54 6.60 -15.39
N PHE A 55 -2.10 5.69 -16.28
CA PHE A 55 -2.34 5.82 -17.71
C PHE A 55 -3.67 5.20 -18.18
N SER A 56 -4.14 4.17 -17.51
CA SER A 56 -5.26 3.34 -17.96
C SER A 56 -6.22 2.94 -16.85
N GLY A 57 -6.13 3.58 -15.66
CA GLY A 57 -6.90 3.14 -14.49
C GLY A 57 -8.40 3.13 -14.72
N GLN A 58 -8.95 4.19 -15.33
CA GLN A 58 -10.37 4.24 -15.66
C GLN A 58 -10.75 3.12 -16.65
N ALA A 59 -9.97 2.94 -17.71
CA ALA A 59 -10.23 1.90 -18.70
C ALA A 59 -10.13 0.47 -18.10
N VAL A 60 -9.23 0.25 -17.13
CA VAL A 60 -9.13 -1.03 -16.40
C VAL A 60 -10.38 -1.27 -15.57
N LEU A 61 -10.85 -0.27 -14.83
CA LEU A 61 -12.06 -0.38 -14.02
C LEU A 61 -13.31 -0.62 -14.90
N ASP A 62 -13.42 0.11 -16.02
CA ASP A 62 -14.53 -0.02 -16.95
C ASP A 62 -14.52 -1.41 -17.61
N PHE A 63 -13.35 -1.90 -18.03
CA PHE A 63 -13.19 -3.24 -18.61
C PHE A 63 -13.62 -4.35 -17.64
N LEU A 64 -13.26 -4.20 -16.35
CA LEU A 64 -13.65 -5.14 -15.30
C LEU A 64 -15.09 -4.95 -14.82
N ASN A 65 -15.77 -3.91 -15.29
CA ASN A 65 -17.08 -3.48 -14.80
C ASN A 65 -17.10 -3.30 -13.28
N VAL A 66 -16.02 -2.77 -12.72
CA VAL A 66 -15.81 -2.55 -11.30
C VAL A 66 -15.76 -1.06 -11.02
N LYS A 67 -16.57 -0.61 -10.08
CA LYS A 67 -16.55 0.77 -9.62
C LYS A 67 -15.39 1.03 -8.66
N GLN A 68 -14.91 2.25 -8.61
CA GLN A 68 -13.82 2.68 -7.72
C GLN A 68 -14.16 2.43 -6.25
N GLU A 69 -15.43 2.61 -5.86
CA GLU A 69 -15.92 2.34 -4.50
C GLU A 69 -15.75 0.86 -4.12
N THR A 70 -15.98 -0.04 -5.08
CA THR A 70 -15.81 -1.49 -4.86
C THR A 70 -14.33 -1.82 -4.59
N VAL A 71 -13.39 -1.16 -5.28
CA VAL A 71 -11.94 -1.31 -5.02
C VAL A 71 -11.58 -0.82 -3.63
N SER A 72 -12.19 0.31 -3.19
CA SER A 72 -11.98 0.86 -1.85
C SER A 72 -12.50 -0.08 -0.75
N ILE A 73 -13.71 -0.61 -0.93
CA ILE A 73 -14.31 -1.59 -0.02
C ILE A 73 -13.45 -2.86 0.08
N ALA A 74 -13.07 -3.43 -1.07
CA ALA A 74 -12.26 -4.64 -1.11
C ALA A 74 -10.88 -4.43 -0.46
N GLY A 75 -10.22 -3.31 -0.76
CA GLY A 75 -8.95 -2.93 -0.15
C GLY A 75 -9.07 -2.74 1.36
N GLY A 76 -10.12 -2.10 1.84
CA GLY A 76 -10.43 -1.96 3.27
C GLY A 76 -10.57 -3.31 3.97
N ILE A 77 -11.30 -4.25 3.37
CA ILE A 77 -11.44 -5.62 3.92
C ILE A 77 -10.09 -6.33 4.01
N ILE A 78 -9.27 -6.26 2.96
CA ILE A 78 -7.94 -6.90 2.94
C ILE A 78 -7.05 -6.29 4.03
N LEU A 79 -6.99 -4.96 4.12
CA LEU A 79 -6.21 -4.26 5.15
C LEU A 79 -6.68 -4.61 6.56
N PHE A 80 -8.00 -4.71 6.78
CA PHE A 80 -8.57 -5.13 8.06
C PHE A 80 -8.10 -6.53 8.47
N LEU A 81 -8.13 -7.49 7.55
CA LEU A 81 -7.65 -8.85 7.81
C LEU A 81 -6.15 -8.90 8.13
N ILE A 82 -5.35 -8.09 7.44
CA ILE A 82 -3.91 -7.95 7.72
C ILE A 82 -3.70 -7.34 9.12
N ALA A 83 -4.41 -6.26 9.42
CA ALA A 83 -4.32 -5.57 10.70
C ALA A 83 -4.67 -6.46 11.89
N LEU A 84 -5.74 -7.27 11.77
CA LEU A 84 -6.11 -8.25 12.79
C LEU A 84 -5.00 -9.28 13.04
N LYS A 85 -4.36 -9.77 11.99
CA LYS A 85 -3.25 -10.73 12.13
C LYS A 85 -2.00 -10.10 12.76
N MET A 86 -1.80 -8.78 12.59
CA MET A 86 -0.71 -8.04 13.27
C MET A 86 -0.99 -7.85 14.75
N ILE A 87 -2.24 -7.55 15.14
CA ILE A 87 -2.64 -7.36 16.53
C ILE A 87 -2.66 -8.70 17.29
N PHE A 88 -3.17 -9.75 16.62
CA PHE A 88 -3.36 -11.08 17.18
C PHE A 88 -2.53 -12.13 16.41
N PRO A 89 -1.19 -12.07 16.49
CA PRO A 89 -0.36 -13.03 15.77
C PRO A 89 -0.60 -14.45 16.30
N LYS A 90 -0.83 -15.40 15.39
CA LYS A 90 -0.86 -16.82 15.77
C LYS A 90 0.55 -17.25 16.14
N ALA A 91 0.67 -18.06 17.20
CA ALA A 91 1.95 -18.62 17.61
C ALA A 91 2.59 -19.39 16.43
N GLY A 92 3.78 -18.94 15.99
CA GLY A 92 4.51 -19.53 14.86
C GLY A 92 3.96 -19.21 13.46
N GLY A 93 2.92 -18.36 13.34
CA GLY A 93 2.33 -17.97 12.06
C GLY A 93 2.80 -16.61 11.56
N SER A 94 2.85 -16.46 10.23
CA SER A 94 3.03 -15.17 9.56
C SER A 94 1.80 -14.28 9.80
N PRO A 95 1.99 -12.95 10.04
CA PRO A 95 0.88 -11.99 10.02
C PRO A 95 0.06 -12.03 8.72
N LEU A 96 0.65 -12.53 7.64
CA LEU A 96 0.05 -12.61 6.31
C LEU A 96 -0.46 -14.00 5.94
N GLY A 97 -0.30 -15.00 6.82
CA GLY A 97 -0.67 -16.38 6.52
C GLY A 97 0.30 -17.11 5.61
N LEU A 98 1.49 -16.52 5.34
CA LEU A 98 2.56 -17.17 4.58
C LEU A 98 3.16 -18.32 5.41
N ALA A 99 3.51 -19.42 4.77
CA ALA A 99 4.27 -20.48 5.40
C ALA A 99 5.71 -20.03 5.71
N ALA A 100 6.37 -20.70 6.64
CA ALA A 100 7.78 -20.39 6.96
C ALA A 100 8.64 -20.58 5.70
N GLY A 101 9.35 -19.52 5.29
CA GLY A 101 10.18 -19.50 4.08
C GLY A 101 9.43 -19.16 2.79
N GLU A 102 8.12 -18.98 2.82
CA GLU A 102 7.35 -18.50 1.67
C GLU A 102 7.59 -17.02 1.46
N GLU A 103 7.89 -16.64 0.20
CA GLU A 103 8.09 -15.24 -0.18
C GLU A 103 6.74 -14.63 -0.62
N PRO A 104 6.39 -13.42 -0.16
CA PRO A 104 5.24 -12.70 -0.69
C PRO A 104 5.44 -12.42 -2.18
N TYR A 105 4.35 -12.44 -2.94
CA TYR A 105 4.37 -12.12 -4.36
C TYR A 105 3.18 -11.22 -4.69
N ILE A 106 3.47 -9.93 -4.97
CA ILE A 106 2.50 -8.85 -5.22
C ILE A 106 1.65 -8.55 -3.98
N VAL A 107 0.98 -9.54 -3.43
CA VAL A 107 0.11 -9.39 -2.24
C VAL A 107 0.85 -9.91 -1.01
N PRO A 108 0.87 -9.13 0.05
CA PRO A 108 0.22 -7.83 0.27
C PRO A 108 1.13 -6.61 0.14
N LEU A 109 2.40 -6.76 -0.19
CA LEU A 109 3.38 -5.68 -0.12
C LEU A 109 3.20 -4.66 -1.25
N ALA A 110 3.06 -5.12 -2.50
CA ALA A 110 2.78 -4.23 -3.62
C ALA A 110 1.32 -3.75 -3.56
N ILE A 111 0.37 -4.66 -3.43
CA ILE A 111 -1.06 -4.39 -3.24
C ILE A 111 -1.50 -5.06 -1.92
N PRO A 112 -2.22 -4.40 -1.03
CA PRO A 112 -2.73 -3.03 -1.11
C PRO A 112 -1.84 -1.98 -0.42
N LEU A 113 -0.64 -2.34 0.05
CA LEU A 113 0.13 -1.46 0.93
C LEU A 113 0.73 -0.24 0.21
N ILE A 114 1.34 -0.41 -0.96
CA ILE A 114 1.91 0.71 -1.74
C ILE A 114 0.92 1.16 -2.80
N ALA A 115 0.49 0.25 -3.66
CA ALA A 115 -0.56 0.49 -4.63
C ALA A 115 -1.93 0.23 -3.99
N GLY A 116 -2.26 0.98 -2.96
CA GLY A 116 -3.54 0.91 -2.26
C GLY A 116 -4.67 1.58 -3.04
N PRO A 117 -5.94 1.24 -2.72
CA PRO A 117 -7.09 1.82 -3.42
C PRO A 117 -7.11 3.35 -3.40
N SER A 118 -6.70 3.97 -2.29
CA SER A 118 -6.61 5.44 -2.19
C SER A 118 -5.57 6.01 -3.15
N THR A 119 -4.41 5.35 -3.31
CA THR A 119 -3.38 5.76 -4.25
C THR A 119 -3.86 5.61 -5.69
N LEU A 120 -4.50 4.47 -6.00
CA LEU A 120 -5.07 4.21 -7.32
C LEU A 120 -6.17 5.23 -7.67
N ALA A 121 -7.06 5.52 -6.71
CA ALA A 121 -8.09 6.55 -6.84
C ALA A 121 -7.51 7.94 -7.13
N ALA A 122 -6.48 8.33 -6.37
CA ALA A 122 -5.81 9.62 -6.56
C ALA A 122 -5.16 9.72 -7.96
N LEU A 123 -4.54 8.64 -8.45
CA LEU A 123 -3.94 8.61 -9.80
C LEU A 123 -4.99 8.73 -10.90
N ILE A 124 -6.11 8.00 -10.79
CA ILE A 124 -7.24 8.10 -11.73
C ILE A 124 -7.81 9.51 -11.73
N LEU A 125 -7.96 10.12 -10.54
CA LEU A 125 -8.47 11.48 -10.42
C LEU A 125 -7.54 12.50 -11.09
N LEU A 126 -6.22 12.40 -10.84
CA LEU A 126 -5.21 13.27 -11.46
C LEU A 126 -5.22 13.16 -12.99
N SER A 127 -5.26 11.93 -13.51
CA SER A 127 -5.29 11.69 -14.97
C SER A 127 -6.57 12.23 -15.61
N ASN A 128 -7.73 12.05 -14.97
CA ASN A 128 -9.02 12.50 -15.51
C ASN A 128 -9.21 14.02 -15.43
N GLN A 129 -8.75 14.67 -14.34
CA GLN A 129 -8.88 16.13 -14.18
C GLN A 129 -7.98 16.93 -15.11
N SER A 130 -6.83 16.41 -15.47
CA SER A 130 -5.85 17.14 -16.28
C SER A 130 -5.05 16.17 -17.17
N PRO A 131 -5.67 15.62 -18.21
CA PRO A 131 -5.03 14.65 -19.11
C PRO A 131 -3.83 15.23 -19.87
N ASP A 132 -3.82 16.54 -20.11
CA ASP A 132 -2.71 17.24 -20.78
C ASP A 132 -1.41 17.27 -19.96
N ARG A 133 -1.49 16.94 -18.66
CA ARG A 133 -0.38 16.98 -17.72
C ARG A 133 0.14 15.60 -17.31
N MET A 134 -0.06 14.58 -18.14
CA MET A 134 0.38 13.20 -17.82
C MET A 134 1.89 13.10 -17.54
N GLY A 135 2.71 13.92 -18.18
CA GLY A 135 4.15 14.01 -17.91
C GLY A 135 4.43 14.47 -16.47
N ASP A 136 3.72 15.49 -16.01
CA ASP A 136 3.82 16.03 -14.64
C ASP A 136 3.38 14.97 -13.61
N TRP A 137 2.28 14.29 -13.86
CA TRP A 137 1.77 13.24 -12.98
C TRP A 137 2.70 12.03 -12.93
N SER A 138 3.33 11.68 -14.06
CA SER A 138 4.35 10.63 -14.12
C SER A 138 5.59 10.98 -13.30
N LEU A 139 6.05 12.23 -13.37
CA LEU A 139 7.17 12.71 -12.56
C LEU A 139 6.80 12.75 -11.07
N ALA A 140 5.61 13.23 -10.72
CA ALA A 140 5.11 13.26 -9.35
C ALA A 140 5.04 11.85 -8.75
N LEU A 141 4.50 10.90 -9.49
CA LEU A 141 4.42 9.49 -9.09
C LEU A 141 5.81 8.88 -8.91
N GLY A 142 6.69 9.04 -9.90
CA GLY A 142 8.06 8.53 -9.85
C GLY A 142 8.86 9.07 -8.67
N ALA A 143 8.76 10.39 -8.40
CA ALA A 143 9.41 11.03 -7.26
C ALA A 143 8.87 10.50 -5.92
N SER A 144 7.55 10.44 -5.76
CA SER A 144 6.89 9.92 -4.55
C SER A 144 7.26 8.46 -4.28
N TRP A 145 7.21 7.64 -5.33
CA TRP A 145 7.61 6.24 -5.24
C TRP A 145 9.08 6.07 -4.88
N LEU A 146 9.98 6.88 -5.48
CA LEU A 146 11.43 6.80 -5.22
C LEU A 146 11.74 7.12 -3.75
N VAL A 147 11.12 8.17 -3.19
CA VAL A 147 11.26 8.51 -1.77
C VAL A 147 10.71 7.40 -0.89
N SER A 148 9.51 6.90 -1.20
CA SER A 148 8.88 5.80 -0.46
C SER A 148 9.72 4.52 -0.52
N ALA A 149 10.20 4.15 -1.70
CA ALA A 149 11.08 3.00 -1.89
C ALA A 149 12.39 3.14 -1.10
N THR A 150 12.98 4.33 -1.09
CA THR A 150 14.18 4.60 -0.31
C THR A 150 13.94 4.39 1.18
N ILE A 151 12.87 4.93 1.73
CA ILE A 151 12.49 4.75 3.14
C ILE A 151 12.32 3.25 3.47
N LEU A 152 11.58 2.52 2.63
CA LEU A 152 11.32 1.09 2.84
C LEU A 152 12.58 0.23 2.68
N LEU A 153 13.50 0.58 1.78
CA LEU A 153 14.79 -0.10 1.63
C LEU A 153 15.69 0.05 2.87
N PHE A 154 15.55 1.14 3.61
CA PHE A 154 16.25 1.35 4.88
C PHE A 154 15.55 0.69 6.08
N SER A 155 14.44 -0.03 5.88
CA SER A 155 13.69 -0.72 6.94
C SER A 155 14.56 -1.63 7.83
N GLY A 156 15.56 -2.28 7.26
CA GLY A 156 16.49 -3.12 8.02
C GLY A 156 17.31 -2.37 9.09
N THR A 157 17.56 -1.06 8.88
CA THR A 157 18.25 -0.22 9.86
C THR A 157 17.35 0.06 11.07
N PHE A 158 16.06 0.29 10.83
CA PHE A 158 15.07 0.49 11.89
C PHE A 158 14.93 -0.75 12.79
N HIS A 159 14.98 -1.96 12.21
CA HIS A 159 14.98 -3.20 12.98
C HIS A 159 16.14 -3.25 13.99
N ARG A 160 17.31 -2.80 13.58
CA ARG A 160 18.52 -2.81 14.42
C ARG A 160 18.41 -1.81 15.59
N VAL A 161 17.74 -0.68 15.39
CA VAL A 161 17.55 0.37 16.41
C VAL A 161 16.44 0.03 17.41
N LEU A 162 15.31 -0.51 16.94
CA LEU A 162 14.14 -0.80 17.76
C LEU A 162 14.25 -2.10 18.57
N GLY A 163 15.03 -3.05 18.09
CA GLY A 163 15.11 -4.39 18.67
C GLY A 163 13.79 -5.18 18.58
N GLU A 164 13.79 -6.43 19.00
CA GLU A 164 12.64 -7.35 18.90
C GLU A 164 11.40 -6.86 19.64
N ARG A 165 11.57 -6.34 20.87
CA ARG A 165 10.43 -5.88 21.69
C ARG A 165 9.82 -4.59 21.15
N GLY A 166 10.66 -3.64 20.69
CA GLY A 166 10.22 -2.40 20.09
C GLY A 166 9.47 -2.66 18.77
N LEU A 167 9.98 -3.58 17.95
CA LEU A 167 9.33 -4.00 16.72
C LEU A 167 7.94 -4.60 17.00
N THR A 168 7.81 -5.53 17.93
CA THR A 168 6.51 -6.14 18.29
C THR A 168 5.51 -5.10 18.80
N ALA A 169 5.98 -4.13 19.60
CA ALA A 169 5.12 -3.03 20.06
C ALA A 169 4.64 -2.15 18.88
N MET A 170 5.54 -1.79 17.95
CA MET A 170 5.20 -1.05 16.75
C MET A 170 4.26 -1.84 15.83
N GLU A 171 4.48 -3.13 15.61
CA GLU A 171 3.60 -3.98 14.82
C GLU A 171 2.16 -3.95 15.36
N ARG A 172 1.97 -4.06 16.67
CA ARG A 172 0.64 -4.01 17.28
C ARG A 172 0.01 -2.62 17.19
N LEU A 173 0.80 -1.56 17.45
CA LEU A 173 0.33 -0.18 17.32
C LEU A 173 -0.11 0.11 15.88
N MET A 174 0.71 -0.25 14.90
CA MET A 174 0.37 -0.07 13.49
C MET A 174 -0.80 -0.95 13.06
N GLY A 175 -0.91 -2.16 13.60
CA GLY A 175 -2.10 -2.98 13.40
C GLY A 175 -3.39 -2.27 13.84
N MET A 176 -3.38 -1.59 15.00
CA MET A 176 -4.53 -0.80 15.46
C MET A 176 -4.82 0.40 14.53
N ILE A 177 -3.79 1.11 14.08
CA ILE A 177 -3.95 2.21 13.12
C ILE A 177 -4.51 1.69 11.80
N LEU A 178 -4.01 0.57 11.30
CA LEU A 178 -4.51 -0.05 10.07
C LEU A 178 -5.96 -0.50 10.18
N VAL A 179 -6.42 -0.97 11.35
CA VAL A 179 -7.85 -1.25 11.58
C VAL A 179 -8.68 0.01 11.36
N MET A 180 -8.26 1.14 11.92
CA MET A 180 -8.98 2.41 11.75
C MET A 180 -9.00 2.86 10.28
N ILE A 181 -7.86 2.80 9.59
CA ILE A 181 -7.77 3.13 8.16
C ILE A 181 -8.63 2.20 7.32
N ALA A 182 -8.58 0.91 7.58
CA ALA A 182 -9.36 -0.11 6.87
C ALA A 182 -10.87 0.11 7.02
N ILE A 183 -11.32 0.41 8.24
CA ILE A 183 -12.73 0.74 8.50
C ILE A 183 -13.10 2.05 7.80
N GLN A 184 -12.26 3.07 7.86
CA GLN A 184 -12.54 4.34 7.16
C GLN A 184 -12.68 4.13 5.65
N MET A 185 -11.76 3.38 5.03
CA MET A 185 -11.83 3.05 3.60
C MET A 185 -13.11 2.28 3.23
N PHE A 186 -13.52 1.35 4.09
CA PHE A 186 -14.75 0.60 3.91
C PHE A 186 -15.98 1.51 3.99
N LEU A 187 -16.06 2.37 5.00
CA LEU A 187 -17.19 3.30 5.20
C LEU A 187 -17.26 4.34 4.07
N ASP A 188 -16.13 4.88 3.63
CA ASP A 188 -16.06 5.84 2.51
C ASP A 188 -16.54 5.18 1.22
N GLY A 189 -16.10 3.94 0.94
CA GLY A 189 -16.55 3.18 -0.22
C GLY A 189 -18.05 2.89 -0.18
N VAL A 190 -18.57 2.47 0.96
CA VAL A 190 -20.01 2.21 1.16
C VAL A 190 -20.80 3.52 1.04
N GLY A 191 -20.36 4.61 1.68
CA GLY A 191 -21.01 5.91 1.61
C GLY A 191 -21.12 6.44 0.18
N THR A 192 -20.02 6.36 -0.58
CA THR A 192 -19.99 6.77 -1.99
C THR A 192 -20.90 5.89 -2.85
N TYR A 193 -20.89 4.58 -2.61
CA TYR A 193 -21.77 3.64 -3.33
C TYR A 193 -23.25 4.01 -3.15
N PHE A 194 -23.70 4.25 -1.93
CA PHE A 194 -25.10 4.62 -1.68
C PHE A 194 -25.46 6.01 -2.21
N SER A 195 -24.55 6.97 -2.20
CA SER A 195 -24.81 8.30 -2.75
C SER A 195 -24.98 8.32 -4.27
N GLN A 196 -24.53 7.28 -4.97
CA GLN A 196 -24.68 7.14 -6.43
C GLN A 196 -25.93 6.34 -6.83
N VAL A 197 -26.51 5.59 -5.91
CA VAL A 197 -27.70 4.73 -6.17
C VAL A 197 -28.99 5.40 -5.74
N GLY A 198 -28.94 6.40 -4.85
CA GLY A 198 -30.09 7.21 -4.40
C GLY A 198 -30.17 8.51 -5.17
#